data_b0d09567bcbb946cb84355481bd5d8e3
#
_entry.id   b0d09567bcbb946cb84355481bd5d8e3
#
_cell.length_a   1.000
_cell.length_b   1.000
_cell.length_c   1.000
_cell.angle_alpha   90.00
_cell.angle_beta   90.00
_cell.angle_gamma   90.00
#
_symmetry.space_group_name_H-M   'P 1'
#
loop_
_entity.id
_entity.type
_entity.pdbx_description
1 polymer ?
#
loop_
_entity_poly.entity_id
_entity_poly.type
_entity_poly.pdbx_seq_one_letter_code
_entity_poly.pdbx_strand_id
1 'polypeptide(L)'
;MKLLAALATALCAATLAAVPAQAAPRVAALTPFAASTITRLGVRPVAIGQTLGGNDQYLASLRGVPVLKLSHPLGPNLEQLATHDPSIVLSSKTWQRGTAPMRRMGMKVYESDPTSVAAIGRETRAIGGVLGRTRAANALATKIEKDVAAAKRGISRRPRVLVILGVGRTPHAMLANSWGGDVVRQAGGNLLTQGLTSPSGTARISDEIVVKRNPDIIIAVPHGTPGNIPRLAAYYRNNPNWRNTRAVRNKRVYVATGNSLLQPYPAVASTIRDVRRKFLRN
;
A
#
# COMPACT_ATOMS: atom_id res chain seq x y z
N MET A 1 7.12 -80.73 -40.49
CA MET A 1 7.95 -79.93 -39.53
C MET A 1 7.45 -78.48 -39.58
N LYS A 2 6.67 -78.09 -38.57
CA LYS A 2 6.11 -76.71 -38.46
C LYS A 2 6.71 -76.09 -37.24
N LEU A 3 7.56 -75.08 -37.38
CA LEU A 3 8.07 -74.23 -36.26
C LEU A 3 7.01 -73.18 -35.93
N LEU A 4 6.54 -73.20 -34.68
CA LEU A 4 5.76 -72.14 -34.06
C LEU A 4 6.76 -71.14 -33.43
N ALA A 5 6.72 -69.87 -33.89
CA ALA A 5 7.40 -68.77 -33.27
C ALA A 5 6.45 -68.08 -32.26
N ALA A 6 6.75 -68.09 -30.97
CA ALA A 6 6.04 -67.37 -29.96
C ALA A 6 6.55 -65.93 -29.82
N LEU A 7 5.69 -64.95 -30.09
CA LEU A 7 5.96 -63.53 -29.88
C LEU A 7 5.61 -63.19 -28.43
N ALA A 8 6.60 -62.90 -27.60
CA ALA A 8 6.40 -62.38 -26.22
C ALA A 8 6.28 -60.83 -26.30
N THR A 9 5.10 -60.29 -26.08
CA THR A 9 4.84 -58.85 -25.98
C THR A 9 5.08 -58.42 -24.52
N ALA A 10 6.21 -57.76 -24.25
CA ALA A 10 6.47 -57.14 -22.95
C ALA A 10 5.68 -55.83 -22.81
N LEU A 11 4.68 -55.82 -21.93
CA LEU A 11 3.88 -54.65 -21.57
C LEU A 11 4.66 -53.84 -20.51
N CYS A 12 5.36 -52.75 -20.92
CA CYS A 12 5.96 -51.82 -20.00
C CYS A 12 4.88 -50.93 -19.41
N ALA A 13 4.42 -51.24 -18.19
CA ALA A 13 3.56 -50.37 -17.39
C ALA A 13 4.41 -49.20 -16.83
N ALA A 14 4.33 -48.04 -17.48
CA ALA A 14 4.88 -46.80 -16.97
C ALA A 14 4.04 -46.33 -15.76
N THR A 15 4.52 -46.55 -14.54
CA THR A 15 3.94 -45.96 -13.33
C THR A 15 4.19 -44.45 -13.35
N LEU A 16 3.19 -43.68 -13.72
CA LEU A 16 3.15 -42.22 -13.50
C LEU A 16 3.15 -42.00 -11.98
N ALA A 17 4.32 -41.71 -11.41
CA ALA A 17 4.43 -41.23 -10.05
C ALA A 17 3.66 -39.90 -9.96
N ALA A 18 2.51 -39.91 -9.27
CA ALA A 18 1.76 -38.71 -8.97
C ALA A 18 2.63 -37.78 -8.13
N VAL A 19 3.14 -36.70 -8.74
CA VAL A 19 3.81 -35.63 -8.00
C VAL A 19 2.80 -35.09 -6.99
N PRO A 20 3.09 -35.11 -5.67
CA PRO A 20 2.13 -34.61 -4.68
C PRO A 20 1.81 -33.15 -5.02
N ALA A 21 0.52 -32.89 -5.19
CA ALA A 21 0.03 -31.51 -5.42
C ALA A 21 0.44 -30.66 -4.23
N GLN A 22 1.41 -29.79 -4.44
CA GLN A 22 1.89 -28.89 -3.38
C GLN A 22 0.73 -28.02 -2.94
N ALA A 23 0.32 -28.13 -1.67
CA ALA A 23 -0.80 -27.35 -1.13
C ALA A 23 -0.58 -25.86 -1.43
N ALA A 24 -1.64 -25.18 -1.87
CA ALA A 24 -1.56 -23.76 -2.17
C ALA A 24 -1.06 -22.97 -0.95
N PRO A 25 -0.14 -22.02 -1.12
CA PRO A 25 0.44 -21.31 0.02
C PRO A 25 -0.64 -20.55 0.80
N ARG A 26 -0.64 -20.70 2.12
CA ARG A 26 -1.48 -19.95 3.05
C ARG A 26 -0.83 -18.61 3.32
N VAL A 27 -1.43 -17.52 2.85
CA VAL A 27 -0.80 -16.19 2.84
C VAL A 27 -1.49 -15.25 3.82
N ALA A 28 -0.76 -14.72 4.81
CA ALA A 28 -1.17 -13.56 5.58
C ALA A 28 -0.63 -12.28 4.92
N ALA A 29 -1.49 -11.26 4.78
CA ALA A 29 -1.11 -10.00 4.13
C ALA A 29 -1.28 -8.82 5.10
N LEU A 30 -0.18 -8.33 5.65
CA LEU A 30 -0.19 -7.33 6.73
C LEU A 30 -0.33 -5.88 6.23
N THR A 31 -0.30 -5.65 4.92
CA THR A 31 -0.48 -4.32 4.32
C THR A 31 -1.64 -4.30 3.33
N PRO A 32 -2.32 -3.15 3.16
CA PRO A 32 -3.36 -3.00 2.14
C PRO A 32 -2.85 -3.27 0.73
N PHE A 33 -1.61 -2.88 0.45
CA PHE A 33 -0.97 -3.15 -0.83
C PHE A 33 -0.84 -4.65 -1.09
N ALA A 34 -0.29 -5.40 -0.12
CA ALA A 34 -0.12 -6.84 -0.23
C ALA A 34 -1.48 -7.55 -0.39
N ALA A 35 -2.44 -7.27 0.50
CA ALA A 35 -3.77 -7.89 0.46
C ALA A 35 -4.49 -7.61 -0.86
N SER A 36 -4.46 -6.35 -1.35
CA SER A 36 -5.06 -5.99 -2.64
C SER A 36 -4.35 -6.65 -3.82
N THR A 37 -3.03 -6.77 -3.77
CA THR A 37 -2.23 -7.38 -4.83
C THR A 37 -2.53 -8.86 -4.94
N ILE A 38 -2.42 -9.63 -3.85
CA ILE A 38 -2.63 -11.08 -3.90
C ILE A 38 -4.06 -11.45 -4.28
N THR A 39 -5.05 -10.67 -3.83
CA THR A 39 -6.44 -10.86 -4.24
C THR A 39 -6.61 -10.71 -5.76
N ARG A 40 -5.93 -9.72 -6.38
CA ARG A 40 -5.94 -9.53 -7.84
C ARG A 40 -5.15 -10.63 -8.57
N LEU A 41 -4.27 -11.34 -7.89
CA LEU A 41 -3.57 -12.51 -8.41
C LEU A 41 -4.34 -13.82 -8.16
N GLY A 42 -5.59 -13.75 -7.68
CA GLY A 42 -6.45 -14.91 -7.41
C GLY A 42 -6.11 -15.65 -6.12
N VAL A 43 -5.41 -14.99 -5.17
CA VAL A 43 -5.08 -15.59 -3.87
C VAL A 43 -5.89 -14.89 -2.79
N ARG A 44 -6.70 -15.66 -2.03
CA ARG A 44 -7.40 -15.15 -0.85
C ARG A 44 -6.48 -15.23 0.36
N PRO A 45 -6.23 -14.12 1.08
CA PRO A 45 -5.42 -14.17 2.30
C PRO A 45 -6.14 -14.93 3.42
N VAL A 46 -5.38 -15.64 4.27
CA VAL A 46 -5.91 -16.30 5.48
C VAL A 46 -6.12 -15.31 6.62
N ALA A 47 -5.37 -14.19 6.61
CA ALA A 47 -5.54 -13.06 7.51
C ALA A 47 -5.00 -11.79 6.85
N ILE A 48 -5.51 -10.63 7.24
CA ILE A 48 -5.02 -9.31 6.80
C ILE A 48 -4.66 -8.45 8.01
N GLY A 49 -3.74 -7.52 7.82
CA GLY A 49 -3.45 -6.49 8.81
C GLY A 49 -4.52 -5.40 8.84
N GLN A 50 -4.78 -4.83 10.01
CA GLN A 50 -5.61 -3.63 10.12
C GLN A 50 -5.06 -2.49 9.27
N THR A 51 -5.94 -1.63 8.76
CA THR A 51 -5.55 -0.44 7.99
C THR A 51 -5.44 0.81 8.87
N LEU A 52 -4.63 1.77 8.45
CA LEU A 52 -4.68 3.11 9.02
C LEU A 52 -6.03 3.75 8.66
N GLY A 53 -6.77 4.23 9.69
CA GLY A 53 -8.10 4.81 9.49
C GLY A 53 -9.27 3.82 9.59
N GLY A 54 -9.02 2.54 9.86
CA GLY A 54 -10.02 1.56 10.28
C GLY A 54 -10.95 1.00 9.20
N ASN A 55 -10.66 1.21 7.92
CA ASN A 55 -11.38 0.53 6.83
C ASN A 55 -10.61 -0.72 6.40
N ASP A 56 -10.76 -1.83 7.13
CA ASP A 56 -10.01 -3.05 6.90
C ASP A 56 -10.58 -3.91 5.76
N GLN A 57 -11.85 -3.71 5.41
CA GLN A 57 -12.52 -4.41 4.31
C GLN A 57 -12.68 -3.52 3.07
N TYR A 58 -11.61 -2.91 2.64
CA TYR A 58 -11.57 -2.00 1.49
C TYR A 58 -11.78 -2.67 0.11
N LEU A 59 -11.86 -4.01 0.07
CA LEU A 59 -12.26 -4.81 -1.10
C LEU A 59 -13.35 -5.79 -0.71
N ALA A 60 -14.37 -5.96 -1.56
CA ALA A 60 -15.45 -6.93 -1.34
C ALA A 60 -14.92 -8.37 -1.15
N SER A 61 -13.84 -8.73 -1.85
CA SER A 61 -13.15 -10.03 -1.74
C SER A 61 -12.46 -10.30 -0.41
N LEU A 62 -12.30 -9.28 0.44
CA LEU A 62 -11.73 -9.40 1.78
C LEU A 62 -12.80 -9.58 2.88
N ARG A 63 -14.09 -9.58 2.53
CA ARG A 63 -15.16 -9.82 3.52
C ARG A 63 -14.95 -11.17 4.20
N GLY A 64 -15.07 -11.18 5.54
CA GLY A 64 -14.88 -12.38 6.35
C GLY A 64 -13.43 -12.86 6.47
N VAL A 65 -12.45 -12.14 5.92
CA VAL A 65 -11.03 -12.42 6.22
C VAL A 65 -10.70 -11.85 7.60
N PRO A 66 -10.11 -12.64 8.51
CA PRO A 66 -9.69 -12.17 9.83
C PRO A 66 -8.76 -10.98 9.76
N VAL A 67 -8.98 -9.99 10.63
CA VAL A 67 -8.18 -8.76 10.73
C VAL A 67 -7.29 -8.82 11.95
N LEU A 68 -5.99 -8.78 11.74
CA LEU A 68 -4.97 -8.76 12.80
C LEU A 68 -4.68 -7.32 13.22
N LYS A 69 -4.73 -7.04 14.51
CA LYS A 69 -4.23 -5.79 15.07
C LYS A 69 -2.71 -5.73 14.93
N LEU A 70 -2.21 -4.58 14.52
CA LEU A 70 -0.78 -4.35 14.31
C LEU A 70 -0.26 -3.35 15.33
N SER A 71 0.87 -3.66 15.95
CA SER A 71 1.58 -2.81 16.91
C SER A 71 2.93 -2.39 16.33
N HIS A 72 3.16 -1.08 16.22
CA HIS A 72 4.45 -0.56 15.76
C HIS A 72 5.52 -0.68 16.87
N PRO A 73 6.72 -1.16 16.57
CA PRO A 73 7.24 -1.69 15.29
C PRO A 73 7.21 -3.22 15.17
N LEU A 74 6.42 -3.91 16.00
CA LEU A 74 6.43 -5.38 16.12
C LEU A 74 5.57 -6.08 15.06
N GLY A 75 4.51 -5.42 14.56
CA GLY A 75 3.54 -6.03 13.66
C GLY A 75 2.39 -6.72 14.40
N PRO A 76 1.91 -7.88 13.93
CA PRO A 76 0.78 -8.59 14.53
C PRO A 76 1.16 -9.28 15.85
N ASN A 77 0.15 -9.56 16.68
CA ASN A 77 0.30 -10.55 17.73
C ASN A 77 0.62 -11.92 17.09
N LEU A 78 1.75 -12.55 17.50
CA LEU A 78 2.26 -13.76 16.88
C LEU A 78 1.39 -14.98 17.15
N GLU A 79 0.77 -15.06 18.33
CA GLU A 79 -0.15 -16.13 18.69
C GLU A 79 -1.39 -16.08 17.81
N GLN A 80 -1.99 -14.89 17.65
CA GLN A 80 -3.10 -14.69 16.73
C GLN A 80 -2.71 -15.00 15.28
N LEU A 81 -1.53 -14.59 14.83
CA LEU A 81 -1.05 -14.92 13.48
C LEU A 81 -0.93 -16.44 13.29
N ALA A 82 -0.39 -17.14 14.30
CA ALA A 82 -0.20 -18.59 14.25
C ALA A 82 -1.52 -19.37 14.15
N THR A 83 -2.62 -18.88 14.74
CA THR A 83 -3.94 -19.57 14.62
C THR A 83 -4.45 -19.61 13.18
N HIS A 84 -3.92 -18.77 12.30
CA HIS A 84 -4.27 -18.76 10.87
C HIS A 84 -3.30 -19.61 10.04
N ASP A 85 -2.29 -20.21 10.63
CA ASP A 85 -1.30 -21.11 10.01
C ASP A 85 -0.78 -20.59 8.64
N PRO A 86 -0.22 -19.37 8.56
CA PRO A 86 0.31 -18.88 7.30
C PRO A 86 1.69 -19.47 7.03
N SER A 87 1.89 -20.01 5.82
CA SER A 87 3.23 -20.40 5.33
C SER A 87 4.02 -19.19 4.79
N ILE A 88 3.30 -18.15 4.35
CA ILE A 88 3.88 -16.89 3.82
C ILE A 88 3.23 -15.71 4.53
N VAL A 89 4.07 -14.75 4.95
CA VAL A 89 3.62 -13.47 5.48
C VAL A 89 4.16 -12.34 4.60
N LEU A 90 3.27 -11.59 3.98
CA LEU A 90 3.60 -10.36 3.26
C LEU A 90 3.52 -9.19 4.25
N SER A 91 4.68 -8.67 4.63
CA SER A 91 4.86 -7.70 5.70
C SER A 91 5.36 -6.34 5.17
N SER A 92 5.76 -5.46 6.06
CA SER A 92 6.37 -4.16 5.78
C SER A 92 7.62 -3.98 6.63
N LYS A 93 8.57 -3.19 6.14
CA LYS A 93 9.72 -2.70 6.93
C LYS A 93 9.30 -1.95 8.20
N THR A 94 8.09 -1.39 8.21
CA THR A 94 7.50 -0.77 9.40
C THR A 94 7.45 -1.72 10.60
N TRP A 95 7.28 -3.03 10.35
CA TRP A 95 7.20 -4.07 11.37
C TRP A 95 8.41 -5.02 11.37
N GLN A 96 9.55 -4.54 10.95
CA GLN A 96 10.78 -5.36 10.81
C GLN A 96 11.21 -6.07 12.11
N ARG A 97 10.90 -5.51 13.30
CA ARG A 97 11.20 -6.17 14.58
C ARG A 97 10.42 -7.46 14.79
N GLY A 98 9.25 -7.60 14.18
CA GLY A 98 8.47 -8.84 14.20
C GLY A 98 8.90 -9.86 13.15
N THR A 99 9.73 -9.49 12.18
CA THR A 99 10.13 -10.38 11.07
C THR A 99 10.91 -11.60 11.56
N ALA A 100 11.89 -11.43 12.43
CA ALA A 100 12.69 -12.55 12.95
C ALA A 100 11.86 -13.53 13.81
N PRO A 101 11.00 -13.08 14.74
CA PRO A 101 10.05 -13.95 15.41
C PRO A 101 9.16 -14.76 14.47
N MET A 102 8.54 -14.16 13.46
CA MET A 102 7.72 -14.87 12.48
C MET A 102 8.51 -15.94 11.71
N ARG A 103 9.75 -15.63 11.33
CA ARG A 103 10.64 -16.61 10.66
C ARG A 103 10.99 -17.80 11.56
N ARG A 104 11.24 -17.56 12.87
CA ARG A 104 11.50 -18.66 13.84
C ARG A 104 10.29 -19.58 14.00
N MET A 105 9.08 -19.12 13.74
CA MET A 105 7.84 -19.91 13.70
C MET A 105 7.66 -20.65 12.35
N GLY A 106 8.65 -20.68 11.48
CA GLY A 106 8.60 -21.38 10.19
C GLY A 106 7.94 -20.60 9.04
N MET A 107 7.51 -19.35 9.27
CA MET A 107 6.86 -18.54 8.24
C MET A 107 7.87 -17.91 7.28
N LYS A 108 7.61 -17.93 5.98
CA LYS A 108 8.39 -17.17 5.00
C LYS A 108 7.91 -15.72 5.00
N VAL A 109 8.73 -14.79 5.50
CA VAL A 109 8.37 -13.38 5.59
C VAL A 109 9.00 -12.60 4.43
N TYR A 110 8.15 -11.94 3.65
CA TYR A 110 8.53 -11.04 2.56
C TYR A 110 8.05 -9.61 2.87
N GLU A 111 9.00 -8.68 2.97
CA GLU A 111 8.70 -7.28 3.23
C GLU A 111 8.50 -6.54 1.90
N SER A 112 7.27 -6.12 1.63
CA SER A 112 6.87 -5.37 0.44
C SER A 112 5.96 -4.21 0.83
N ASP A 113 6.52 -3.01 0.78
CA ASP A 113 5.78 -1.80 1.10
C ASP A 113 6.26 -0.65 0.19
N PRO A 114 5.60 -0.45 -0.96
CA PRO A 114 6.03 0.57 -1.91
C PRO A 114 5.84 1.98 -1.34
N THR A 115 6.90 2.77 -1.32
CA THR A 115 6.89 4.18 -0.87
C THR A 115 6.67 5.17 -2.00
N SER A 116 6.58 4.69 -3.25
CA SER A 116 6.37 5.53 -4.43
C SER A 116 5.46 4.86 -5.44
N VAL A 117 4.84 5.65 -6.29
CA VAL A 117 4.01 5.17 -7.40
C VAL A 117 4.81 4.29 -8.37
N ALA A 118 6.07 4.64 -8.63
CA ALA A 118 6.95 3.86 -9.49
C ALA A 118 7.30 2.47 -8.91
N ALA A 119 7.31 2.32 -7.58
CA ALA A 119 7.61 1.04 -6.93
C ALA A 119 6.47 0.02 -7.03
N ILE A 120 5.24 0.45 -7.26
CA ILE A 120 4.05 -0.43 -7.27
C ILE A 120 4.21 -1.60 -8.26
N GLY A 121 4.62 -1.32 -9.49
CA GLY A 121 4.80 -2.37 -10.51
C GLY A 121 5.87 -3.38 -10.11
N ARG A 122 7.02 -2.91 -9.64
CA ARG A 122 8.12 -3.77 -9.19
C ARG A 122 7.69 -4.67 -8.02
N GLU A 123 7.07 -4.10 -7.00
CA GLU A 123 6.61 -4.85 -5.82
C GLU A 123 5.48 -5.83 -6.17
N THR A 124 4.60 -5.48 -7.11
CA THR A 124 3.58 -6.41 -7.64
C THR A 124 4.23 -7.63 -8.29
N ARG A 125 5.26 -7.44 -9.11
CA ARG A 125 6.00 -8.54 -9.75
C ARG A 125 6.71 -9.41 -8.72
N ALA A 126 7.34 -8.80 -7.73
CA ALA A 126 8.06 -9.50 -6.67
C ALA A 126 7.11 -10.38 -5.84
N ILE A 127 5.94 -9.86 -5.43
CA ILE A 127 4.90 -10.65 -4.75
C ILE A 127 4.46 -11.83 -5.65
N GLY A 128 4.27 -11.59 -6.94
CA GLY A 128 3.93 -12.64 -7.88
C GLY A 128 4.96 -13.76 -7.97
N GLY A 129 6.25 -13.42 -7.93
CA GLY A 129 7.36 -14.38 -7.85
C GLY A 129 7.30 -15.23 -6.57
N VAL A 130 7.12 -14.58 -5.41
CA VAL A 130 6.98 -15.27 -4.10
C VAL A 130 5.81 -16.27 -4.09
N LEU A 131 4.73 -15.97 -4.82
CA LEU A 131 3.51 -16.79 -4.85
C LEU A 131 3.44 -17.77 -6.03
N GLY A 132 4.48 -17.85 -6.89
CA GLY A 132 4.42 -18.65 -8.12
C GLY A 132 3.38 -18.14 -9.15
N ARG A 133 3.03 -16.85 -9.08
CA ARG A 133 2.04 -16.18 -9.95
C ARG A 133 2.67 -15.17 -10.90
N THR A 134 3.89 -15.42 -11.37
CA THR A 134 4.72 -14.48 -12.12
C THR A 134 4.03 -13.92 -13.36
N ARG A 135 3.38 -14.79 -14.17
CA ARG A 135 2.66 -14.33 -15.38
C ARG A 135 1.55 -13.35 -15.06
N ALA A 136 0.70 -13.68 -14.09
CA ALA A 136 -0.41 -12.84 -13.68
C ALA A 136 0.09 -11.51 -13.07
N ALA A 137 1.15 -11.56 -12.26
CA ALA A 137 1.76 -10.38 -11.65
C ALA A 137 2.40 -9.45 -12.70
N ASN A 138 3.07 -9.98 -13.72
CA ASN A 138 3.61 -9.19 -14.82
C ASN A 138 2.49 -8.48 -15.59
N ALA A 139 1.40 -9.17 -15.90
CA ALA A 139 0.25 -8.57 -16.57
C ALA A 139 -0.39 -7.47 -15.71
N LEU A 140 -0.59 -7.72 -14.41
CA LEU A 140 -1.14 -6.75 -13.47
C LEU A 140 -0.23 -5.52 -13.34
N ALA A 141 1.07 -5.70 -13.17
CA ALA A 141 2.03 -4.62 -13.03
C ALA A 141 2.07 -3.74 -14.30
N THR A 142 2.12 -4.36 -15.49
CA THR A 142 2.08 -3.63 -16.76
C THR A 142 0.77 -2.83 -16.92
N LYS A 143 -0.36 -3.41 -16.50
CA LYS A 143 -1.65 -2.69 -16.51
C LYS A 143 -1.60 -1.48 -15.56
N ILE A 144 -1.08 -1.64 -14.34
CA ILE A 144 -0.95 -0.55 -13.37
C ILE A 144 -0.08 0.57 -13.94
N GLU A 145 1.07 0.25 -14.53
CA GLU A 145 1.99 1.21 -15.13
C GLU A 145 1.34 2.00 -16.28
N LYS A 146 0.60 1.33 -17.16
CA LYS A 146 -0.18 1.97 -18.23
C LYS A 146 -1.28 2.88 -17.67
N ASP A 147 -2.02 2.43 -16.66
CA ASP A 147 -3.09 3.20 -16.04
C ASP A 147 -2.54 4.46 -15.32
N VAL A 148 -1.37 4.35 -14.68
CA VAL A 148 -0.66 5.49 -14.06
C VAL A 148 -0.22 6.48 -15.13
N ALA A 149 0.38 6.02 -16.22
CA ALA A 149 0.78 6.90 -17.32
C ALA A 149 -0.43 7.63 -17.92
N ALA A 150 -1.57 6.95 -18.06
CA ALA A 150 -2.82 7.56 -18.50
C ALA A 150 -3.36 8.60 -17.50
N ALA A 151 -3.30 8.32 -16.20
CA ALA A 151 -3.78 9.23 -15.15
C ALA A 151 -2.97 10.54 -15.09
N LYS A 152 -1.74 10.52 -15.54
CA LYS A 152 -0.82 11.68 -15.57
C LYS A 152 -0.96 12.55 -16.81
N ARG A 153 -1.69 12.11 -17.85
CA ARG A 153 -1.85 12.91 -19.08
C ARG A 153 -2.61 14.21 -18.82
N GLY A 154 -2.23 15.27 -19.57
CA GLY A 154 -2.89 16.57 -19.50
C GLY A 154 -2.72 17.30 -18.17
N ILE A 155 -1.62 17.09 -17.44
CA ILE A 155 -1.25 17.89 -16.28
C ILE A 155 -0.54 19.15 -16.79
N SER A 156 -1.27 20.26 -16.83
CA SER A 156 -0.74 21.58 -17.25
C SER A 156 -0.42 22.48 -16.05
N ARG A 157 -1.24 22.49 -15.02
CA ARG A 157 -1.03 23.30 -13.82
C ARG A 157 -0.31 22.50 -12.75
N ARG A 158 0.60 23.20 -12.03
CA ARG A 158 1.37 22.64 -10.91
C ARG A 158 1.28 23.57 -9.70
N PRO A 159 0.13 23.61 -9.00
CA PRO A 159 -0.05 24.45 -7.82
C PRO A 159 0.97 24.09 -6.74
N ARG A 160 1.36 25.08 -5.94
CA ARG A 160 2.24 24.90 -4.78
C ARG A 160 1.45 24.23 -3.65
N VAL A 161 1.81 23.02 -3.31
CA VAL A 161 1.05 22.18 -2.37
C VAL A 161 1.89 21.85 -1.14
N LEU A 162 1.31 21.97 0.03
CA LEU A 162 1.84 21.39 1.24
C LEU A 162 0.92 20.24 1.67
N VAL A 163 1.47 19.03 1.70
CA VAL A 163 0.76 17.85 2.21
C VAL A 163 1.20 17.64 3.64
N ILE A 164 0.25 17.58 4.56
CA ILE A 164 0.51 17.50 5.99
C ILE A 164 -0.06 16.20 6.54
N LEU A 165 0.80 15.33 7.07
CA LEU A 165 0.41 14.25 7.95
C LEU A 165 0.14 14.82 9.35
N GLY A 166 -1.09 14.72 9.80
CA GLY A 166 -1.53 15.23 11.10
C GLY A 166 -1.39 14.17 12.19
N VAL A 167 -0.22 14.08 12.83
CA VAL A 167 -0.02 13.22 13.99
C VAL A 167 -0.46 13.99 15.24
N GLY A 168 -1.70 13.73 15.67
CA GLY A 168 -2.34 14.64 16.62
C GLY A 168 -2.43 16.05 16.03
N ARG A 169 -2.07 17.06 16.81
CA ARG A 169 -2.03 18.47 16.35
C ARG A 169 -0.67 18.90 15.79
N THR A 170 0.32 18.00 15.77
CA THR A 170 1.64 18.30 15.24
C THR A 170 1.67 18.05 13.72
N PRO A 171 1.91 19.08 12.89
CA PRO A 171 1.99 18.90 11.46
C PRO A 171 3.34 18.29 11.06
N HIS A 172 3.29 17.29 10.17
CA HIS A 172 4.47 16.73 9.51
C HIS A 172 4.32 16.88 7.99
N ALA A 173 5.25 17.54 7.34
CA ALA A 173 5.24 17.61 5.88
C ALA A 173 5.51 16.23 5.30
N MET A 174 4.65 15.78 4.38
CA MET A 174 4.88 14.57 3.59
C MET A 174 5.81 14.91 2.42
N LEU A 175 6.99 14.29 2.40
CA LEU A 175 8.05 14.56 1.43
C LEU A 175 7.83 13.77 0.13
N ALA A 176 8.61 14.09 -0.91
CA ALA A 176 8.53 13.39 -2.20
C ALA A 176 8.90 11.89 -2.12
N ASN A 177 9.64 11.48 -1.09
CA ASN A 177 9.97 10.08 -0.80
C ASN A 177 8.96 9.39 0.14
N SER A 178 7.83 10.03 0.49
CA SER A 178 6.69 9.39 1.12
C SER A 178 5.64 9.00 0.09
N TRP A 179 4.83 7.99 0.42
CA TRP A 179 3.72 7.57 -0.44
C TRP A 179 2.78 8.72 -0.82
N GLY A 180 2.20 9.42 0.16
CA GLY A 180 1.24 10.49 -0.10
C GLY A 180 1.86 11.70 -0.80
N GLY A 181 3.11 12.05 -0.46
CA GLY A 181 3.85 13.09 -1.16
C GLY A 181 4.09 12.74 -2.62
N ASP A 182 4.55 11.51 -2.91
CA ASP A 182 4.75 11.08 -4.30
C ASP A 182 3.43 11.04 -5.09
N VAL A 183 2.34 10.52 -4.52
CA VAL A 183 1.02 10.51 -5.18
C VAL A 183 0.57 11.92 -5.54
N VAL A 184 0.69 12.90 -4.63
CA VAL A 184 0.31 14.30 -4.91
C VAL A 184 1.21 14.91 -5.99
N ARG A 185 2.51 14.62 -5.97
CA ARG A 185 3.45 15.04 -7.02
C ARG A 185 3.08 14.44 -8.38
N GLN A 186 2.75 13.14 -8.43
CA GLN A 186 2.32 12.46 -9.66
C GLN A 186 0.97 12.99 -10.17
N ALA A 187 0.11 13.49 -9.28
CA ALA A 187 -1.15 14.13 -9.63
C ALA A 187 -0.98 15.58 -10.17
N GLY A 188 0.23 16.14 -10.11
CA GLY A 188 0.55 17.48 -10.61
C GLY A 188 0.81 18.52 -9.51
N GLY A 189 0.84 18.15 -8.24
CA GLY A 189 1.23 19.07 -7.17
C GLY A 189 2.72 19.38 -7.18
N ASN A 190 3.09 20.65 -7.00
CA ASN A 190 4.45 21.09 -6.70
C ASN A 190 4.62 21.14 -5.19
N LEU A 191 5.29 20.13 -4.61
CA LEU A 191 5.44 20.00 -3.17
C LEU A 191 6.36 21.09 -2.60
N LEU A 192 5.87 21.77 -1.56
CA LEU A 192 6.66 22.79 -0.84
C LEU A 192 7.47 22.14 0.29
N THR A 193 8.40 21.27 -0.07
CA THR A 193 9.24 20.52 0.87
C THR A 193 10.74 20.78 0.71
N GLN A 194 11.14 21.84 0.01
CA GLN A 194 12.54 22.21 -0.21
C GLN A 194 13.26 22.37 1.13
N GLY A 195 14.47 21.78 1.24
CA GLY A 195 15.28 21.82 2.45
C GLY A 195 14.77 20.93 3.62
N LEU A 196 13.67 20.18 3.42
CA LEU A 196 13.22 19.17 4.35
C LEU A 196 13.69 17.80 3.88
N THR A 197 14.34 17.07 4.77
CA THR A 197 14.82 15.71 4.51
C THR A 197 14.43 14.79 5.67
N SER A 198 14.06 13.56 5.35
CA SER A 198 13.82 12.52 6.36
C SER A 198 13.79 11.15 5.68
N PRO A 199 14.49 10.14 6.20
CA PRO A 199 14.41 8.76 5.70
C PRO A 199 13.00 8.18 5.79
N SER A 200 12.19 8.60 6.77
CA SER A 200 10.80 8.17 6.94
C SER A 200 9.84 8.79 5.92
N GLY A 201 10.30 9.74 5.10
CA GLY A 201 9.45 10.45 4.16
C GLY A 201 8.54 11.52 4.78
N THR A 202 8.66 11.79 6.09
CA THR A 202 7.91 12.84 6.77
C THR A 202 8.83 13.67 7.65
N ALA A 203 8.68 14.98 7.62
CA ALA A 203 9.46 15.91 8.43
C ALA A 203 8.53 16.76 9.30
N ARG A 204 8.80 16.83 10.61
CA ARG A 204 8.08 17.73 11.52
C ARG A 204 8.27 19.17 11.07
N ILE A 205 7.21 19.96 11.03
CA ILE A 205 7.23 21.39 10.72
C ILE A 205 6.41 22.15 11.76
N SER A 206 6.64 23.46 11.85
CA SER A 206 5.81 24.33 12.67
C SER A 206 4.77 25.06 11.81
N ASP A 207 3.79 25.69 12.46
CA ASP A 207 2.79 26.51 11.80
C ASP A 207 3.44 27.74 11.13
N GLU A 208 4.52 28.28 11.70
CA GLU A 208 5.30 29.39 11.10
C GLU A 208 5.92 28.95 9.77
N ILE A 209 6.42 27.72 9.69
CA ILE A 209 6.96 27.17 8.43
C ILE A 209 5.84 27.05 7.39
N VAL A 210 4.63 26.64 7.79
CA VAL A 210 3.46 26.58 6.89
C VAL A 210 3.16 27.99 6.33
N VAL A 211 3.12 29.00 7.21
CA VAL A 211 2.87 30.40 6.83
C VAL A 211 4.00 30.94 5.92
N LYS A 212 5.28 30.72 6.29
CA LYS A 212 6.44 31.17 5.50
C LYS A 212 6.46 30.55 4.09
N ARG A 213 6.08 29.28 3.96
CA ARG A 213 6.01 28.59 2.65
C ARG A 213 4.83 29.06 1.81
N ASN A 214 3.81 29.60 2.45
CA ASN A 214 2.63 30.20 1.83
C ASN A 214 2.06 29.37 0.66
N PRO A 215 1.58 28.13 0.93
CA PRO A 215 1.08 27.23 -0.10
C PRO A 215 -0.19 27.78 -0.79
N ASP A 216 -0.38 27.39 -2.05
CA ASP A 216 -1.64 27.63 -2.75
C ASP A 216 -2.73 26.65 -2.28
N ILE A 217 -2.31 25.45 -1.86
CA ILE A 217 -3.16 24.36 -1.40
C ILE A 217 -2.51 23.70 -0.19
N ILE A 218 -3.32 23.42 0.83
CA ILE A 218 -2.96 22.53 1.94
C ILE A 218 -3.84 21.28 1.83
N ILE A 219 -3.21 20.10 1.86
CA ILE A 219 -3.90 18.81 1.99
C ILE A 219 -3.49 18.21 3.33
N ALA A 220 -4.40 18.26 4.31
CA ALA A 220 -4.18 17.64 5.61
C ALA A 220 -4.68 16.19 5.58
N VAL A 221 -3.84 15.27 6.04
CA VAL A 221 -4.12 13.84 6.15
C VAL A 221 -4.08 13.48 7.64
N PRO A 222 -5.21 13.49 8.35
CA PRO A 222 -5.25 13.17 9.76
C PRO A 222 -4.81 11.73 9.99
N HIS A 223 -3.93 11.53 10.97
CA HIS A 223 -3.43 10.22 11.38
C HIS A 223 -3.66 10.02 12.88
N GLY A 224 -4.32 8.94 13.24
CA GLY A 224 -4.67 8.61 14.61
C GLY A 224 -5.67 7.47 14.69
N THR A 225 -6.26 7.25 15.85
CA THR A 225 -7.33 6.27 16.02
C THR A 225 -8.60 6.72 15.27
N PRO A 226 -9.41 5.79 14.73
CA PRO A 226 -10.62 6.14 13.97
C PRO A 226 -11.53 7.16 14.67
N GLY A 227 -11.73 7.03 16.00
CA GLY A 227 -12.56 7.94 16.79
C GLY A 227 -12.02 9.37 16.89
N ASN A 228 -10.70 9.57 16.70
CA ASN A 228 -10.06 10.89 16.74
C ASN A 228 -10.01 11.60 15.39
N ILE A 229 -10.20 10.89 14.29
CA ILE A 229 -10.07 11.44 12.93
C ILE A 229 -11.00 12.64 12.69
N PRO A 230 -12.30 12.61 13.04
CA PRO A 230 -13.19 13.76 12.82
C PRO A 230 -12.70 15.03 13.53
N ARG A 231 -12.24 14.91 14.78
CA ARG A 231 -11.71 16.05 15.57
C ARG A 231 -10.43 16.61 14.96
N LEU A 232 -9.51 15.74 14.52
CA LEU A 232 -8.27 16.16 13.86
C LEU A 232 -8.56 16.80 12.50
N ALA A 233 -9.53 16.27 11.76
CA ALA A 233 -9.97 16.84 10.50
C ALA A 233 -10.50 18.28 10.67
N ALA A 234 -11.33 18.49 11.68
CA ALA A 234 -11.85 19.82 12.02
C ALA A 234 -10.71 20.78 12.43
N TYR A 235 -9.77 20.32 13.26
CA TYR A 235 -8.61 21.10 13.66
C TYR A 235 -7.79 21.59 12.47
N TYR A 236 -7.40 20.68 11.57
CA TYR A 236 -6.58 21.05 10.41
C TYR A 236 -7.32 21.92 9.40
N ARG A 237 -8.64 21.73 9.24
CA ARG A 237 -9.45 22.58 8.35
C ARG A 237 -9.53 24.01 8.82
N ASN A 238 -9.59 24.22 10.12
CA ASN A 238 -9.86 25.51 10.75
C ASN A 238 -8.65 26.05 11.53
N ASN A 239 -7.43 25.60 11.24
CA ASN A 239 -6.25 26.02 12.02
C ASN A 239 -6.04 27.54 11.91
N PRO A 240 -6.23 28.30 13.02
CA PRO A 240 -6.17 29.76 12.99
C PRO A 240 -4.75 30.28 12.67
N ASN A 241 -3.72 29.50 12.95
CA ASN A 241 -2.34 29.88 12.68
C ASN A 241 -2.03 29.97 11.19
N TRP A 242 -2.85 29.32 10.34
CA TRP A 242 -2.64 29.34 8.89
C TRP A 242 -3.43 30.40 8.14
N ARG A 243 -4.20 31.27 8.85
CA ARG A 243 -5.11 32.27 8.28
C ARG A 243 -4.45 33.17 7.22
N ASN A 244 -3.16 33.46 7.34
CA ASN A 244 -2.43 34.33 6.44
C ASN A 244 -1.88 33.60 5.18
N THR A 245 -2.12 32.29 5.04
CA THR A 245 -1.70 31.56 3.83
C THR A 245 -2.65 31.77 2.67
N ARG A 246 -2.13 31.67 1.44
CA ARG A 246 -2.95 31.73 0.20
C ARG A 246 -4.01 30.60 0.21
N ALA A 247 -3.64 29.42 0.70
CA ALA A 247 -4.56 28.28 0.81
C ALA A 247 -5.80 28.61 1.65
N VAL A 248 -5.65 29.26 2.80
CA VAL A 248 -6.79 29.64 3.67
C VAL A 248 -7.59 30.77 3.02
N ARG A 249 -6.94 31.83 2.54
CA ARG A 249 -7.65 32.95 1.89
C ARG A 249 -8.45 32.51 0.68
N ASN A 250 -7.97 31.53 -0.06
CA ASN A 250 -8.65 30.99 -1.25
C ASN A 250 -9.53 29.77 -0.95
N LYS A 251 -9.79 29.43 0.34
CA LYS A 251 -10.59 28.28 0.78
C LYS A 251 -10.10 26.93 0.23
N ARG A 252 -8.78 26.78 0.06
CA ARG A 252 -8.14 25.59 -0.49
C ARG A 252 -7.37 24.79 0.57
N VAL A 253 -7.93 24.66 1.76
CA VAL A 253 -7.49 23.74 2.81
C VAL A 253 -8.39 22.51 2.77
N TYR A 254 -7.86 21.41 2.30
CA TYR A 254 -8.57 20.16 2.16
C TYR A 254 -8.14 19.17 3.25
N VAL A 255 -9.07 18.30 3.63
CA VAL A 255 -8.80 17.20 4.56
C VAL A 255 -9.09 15.88 3.86
N ALA A 256 -8.07 15.06 3.72
CA ALA A 256 -8.15 13.71 3.15
C ALA A 256 -8.26 12.70 4.30
N THR A 257 -9.48 12.25 4.60
CA THR A 257 -9.75 11.29 5.68
C THR A 257 -9.65 9.82 5.25
N GLY A 258 -9.50 9.57 3.95
CA GLY A 258 -9.34 8.21 3.43
C GLY A 258 -7.89 7.74 3.46
N ASN A 259 -7.70 6.42 3.39
CA ASN A 259 -6.38 5.77 3.51
C ASN A 259 -5.47 5.95 2.29
N SER A 260 -5.98 6.44 1.17
CA SER A 260 -5.27 6.42 -0.12
C SER A 260 -4.00 7.28 -0.17
N LEU A 261 -3.86 8.27 0.73
CA LEU A 261 -2.63 9.04 0.91
C LEU A 261 -1.77 8.57 2.09
N LEU A 262 -2.28 7.65 2.91
CA LEU A 262 -1.55 7.06 4.04
C LEU A 262 -0.86 5.76 3.66
N GLN A 263 -1.48 4.95 2.81
CA GLN A 263 -1.03 3.60 2.49
C GLN A 263 -1.13 3.34 0.99
N PRO A 264 -0.18 2.56 0.42
CA PRO A 264 -0.20 2.21 -1.00
C PRO A 264 -1.31 1.20 -1.33
N TYR A 265 -1.80 1.30 -2.58
CA TYR A 265 -2.75 0.37 -3.18
C TYR A 265 -2.40 0.16 -4.67
N PRO A 266 -2.65 -1.03 -5.25
CA PRO A 266 -2.49 -1.25 -6.69
C PRO A 266 -3.38 -0.33 -7.55
N ALA A 267 -4.50 0.16 -7.00
CA ALA A 267 -5.41 1.10 -7.65
C ALA A 267 -4.90 2.56 -7.69
N VAL A 268 -3.58 2.76 -7.61
CA VAL A 268 -2.94 4.08 -7.49
C VAL A 268 -3.31 5.06 -8.61
N ALA A 269 -3.60 4.59 -9.82
CA ALA A 269 -4.03 5.45 -10.93
C ALA A 269 -5.37 6.16 -10.61
N SER A 270 -6.30 5.51 -9.92
CA SER A 270 -7.53 6.16 -9.45
C SER A 270 -7.23 7.18 -8.35
N THR A 271 -6.31 6.87 -7.44
CA THR A 271 -5.87 7.81 -6.40
C THR A 271 -5.27 9.09 -7.02
N ILE A 272 -4.42 8.96 -8.04
CA ILE A 272 -3.86 10.10 -8.77
C ILE A 272 -4.97 10.96 -9.39
N ARG A 273 -5.94 10.34 -10.07
CA ARG A 273 -7.08 11.07 -10.66
C ARG A 273 -7.94 11.75 -9.59
N ASP A 274 -8.19 11.08 -8.47
CA ASP A 274 -8.99 11.62 -7.38
C ASP A 274 -8.31 12.79 -6.68
N VAL A 275 -7.01 12.70 -6.40
CA VAL A 275 -6.21 13.81 -5.85
C VAL A 275 -6.26 15.01 -6.79
N ARG A 276 -6.05 14.78 -8.11
CA ARG A 276 -6.12 15.84 -9.11
C ARG A 276 -7.49 16.50 -9.14
N ARG A 277 -8.57 15.70 -9.20
CA ARG A 277 -9.94 16.19 -9.30
C ARG A 277 -10.39 16.92 -8.03
N LYS A 278 -10.12 16.33 -6.86
CA LYS A 278 -10.66 16.82 -5.57
C LYS A 278 -9.86 17.98 -4.99
N PHE A 279 -8.54 18.02 -5.23
CA PHE A 279 -7.65 18.93 -4.52
C PHE A 279 -6.88 19.89 -5.44
N LEU A 280 -6.47 19.47 -6.66
CA LEU A 280 -5.57 20.26 -7.48
C LEU A 280 -6.24 21.04 -8.61
N ARG A 281 -7.45 20.66 -9.01
CA ARG A 281 -8.25 21.43 -9.97
C ARG A 281 -8.96 22.59 -9.28
N ASN A 282 -9.05 23.68 -10.00
CA ASN A 282 -10.09 24.70 -9.91
C ASN A 282 -10.74 24.79 -11.22
#